data_dc9c1d32ae9f5ec256f9b507243d82e5
#
_entry.id   dc9c1d32ae9f5ec256f9b507243d82e5
#
_cell.length_a   1.000
_cell.length_b   1.000
_cell.length_c   1.000
_cell.angle_alpha   90.00
_cell.angle_beta   90.00
_cell.angle_gamma   90.00
#
_symmetry.space_group_name_H-M   'P 1'
#
loop_
_entity.id
_entity.type
_entity.pdbx_description
1 polymer ?
#
loop_
_entity_poly.entity_id
_entity_poly.type
_entity_poly.pdbx_seq_one_letter_code
_entity_poly.pdbx_strand_id
1 'polypeptide(L)'
;MESFLEIFVLIPLIGFLGSLLLPRHNEGLIAKWAFTSVAIHMFSFQAFAIYWIIRGHEAINLKYIVLYRTEHYEFFLDFYFDKITAVYVFVGSLLTFMVTMYSRAYLHRENGYKRFFNTVLFFYLGYNLAVFSGNLETLFIGWEILGISSFLLISFYRDRYLPVKNAVKVFSIYRVADVGLILAMWMSHHLWQESITFDKLSNYDLIHGHLQKHSWVGVFISLMFLLSASAKSAQLPFSSWLPRAMEGPTPSSAIFYGSLAVNLGVFIMMRTYPFWEYQLSVRILIGLMGLTTAIIATGIARVQSSVKSQIAYSSIAQIGLIFIEIAAGWGTIALIHFAGNAFLRTYQLLVSPSVVSYLIREQFYDFVPRLRSIEDSFPKKMQYTLYV
;
A
#
# COMPACT_ATOMS: atom_id res chain seq x y z
N MET A 1 6.71 14.95 23.78
CA MET A 1 6.71 14.39 22.41
C MET A 1 5.53 13.45 22.20
N GLU A 2 5.17 12.68 23.17
CA GLU A 2 4.04 11.72 23.08
C GLU A 2 2.75 12.39 22.60
N SER A 3 2.33 13.51 23.20
CA SER A 3 1.09 14.22 22.83
C SER A 3 1.02 14.76 21.40
N PHE A 4 2.12 14.73 20.64
CA PHE A 4 2.12 15.17 19.24
C PHE A 4 1.74 14.05 18.25
N LEU A 5 1.87 12.76 18.62
CA LEU A 5 1.57 11.65 17.71
C LEU A 5 0.10 11.63 17.29
N GLU A 6 -0.79 11.96 18.20
CA GLU A 6 -2.24 12.06 17.94
C GLU A 6 -2.57 13.03 16.81
N ILE A 7 -1.85 14.18 16.78
CA ILE A 7 -2.09 15.26 15.82
C ILE A 7 -1.91 14.74 14.38
N PHE A 8 -0.93 13.85 14.15
CA PHE A 8 -0.66 13.29 12.84
C PHE A 8 -1.73 12.31 12.34
N VAL A 9 -2.58 11.82 13.22
CA VAL A 9 -3.78 11.05 12.84
C VAL A 9 -5.01 11.94 12.77
N LEU A 10 -5.11 12.95 13.65
CA LEU A 10 -6.25 13.88 13.69
C LEU A 10 -6.30 14.80 12.47
N ILE A 11 -5.17 15.29 11.94
CA ILE A 11 -5.15 16.15 10.75
C ILE A 11 -5.78 15.44 9.54
N PRO A 12 -5.38 14.21 9.14
CA PRO A 12 -6.05 13.47 8.09
C PRO A 12 -7.53 13.19 8.37
N LEU A 13 -7.90 12.91 9.62
CA LEU A 13 -9.29 12.69 10.02
C LEU A 13 -10.14 13.94 9.79
N ILE A 14 -9.68 15.11 10.26
CA ILE A 14 -10.37 16.39 10.06
C ILE A 14 -10.42 16.71 8.56
N GLY A 15 -9.35 16.45 7.82
CA GLY A 15 -9.30 16.62 6.37
C GLY A 15 -10.37 15.79 5.67
N PHE A 16 -10.50 14.53 6.03
CA PHE A 16 -11.53 13.64 5.49
C PHE A 16 -12.95 14.09 5.87
N LEU A 17 -13.24 14.28 7.15
CA LEU A 17 -14.57 14.68 7.63
C LEU A 17 -14.99 16.02 7.03
N GLY A 18 -14.10 17.01 6.98
CA GLY A 18 -14.37 18.30 6.36
C GLY A 18 -14.68 18.18 4.87
N SER A 19 -14.00 17.28 4.15
CA SER A 19 -14.25 17.05 2.72
C SER A 19 -15.67 16.56 2.43
N LEU A 20 -16.29 15.83 3.35
CA LEU A 20 -17.67 15.35 3.21
C LEU A 20 -18.69 16.49 3.20
N LEU A 21 -18.42 17.58 3.91
CA LEU A 21 -19.31 18.74 4.05
C LEU A 21 -19.26 19.69 2.83
N LEU A 22 -18.23 19.59 1.99
CA LEU A 22 -18.05 20.50 0.85
C LEU A 22 -19.12 20.31 -0.24
N PRO A 23 -19.52 21.37 -0.97
CA PRO A 23 -20.47 21.26 -2.08
C PRO A 23 -19.85 20.54 -3.29
N ARG A 24 -20.65 19.68 -3.96
CA ARG A 24 -20.17 18.82 -5.07
C ARG A 24 -19.74 19.58 -6.31
N HIS A 25 -20.31 20.75 -6.57
CA HIS A 25 -20.09 21.53 -7.78
C HIS A 25 -18.89 22.47 -7.71
N ASN A 26 -18.27 22.64 -6.54
CA ASN A 26 -17.13 23.53 -6.38
C ASN A 26 -15.81 22.74 -6.35
N GLU A 27 -15.32 22.36 -7.54
CA GLU A 27 -14.05 21.61 -7.69
C GLU A 27 -12.86 22.36 -7.08
N GLY A 28 -12.84 23.69 -7.24
CA GLY A 28 -11.75 24.53 -6.70
C GLY A 28 -11.64 24.47 -5.18
N LEU A 29 -12.78 24.48 -4.47
CA LEU A 29 -12.83 24.40 -3.03
C LEU A 29 -12.45 22.99 -2.54
N ILE A 30 -12.94 21.94 -3.21
CA ILE A 30 -12.63 20.54 -2.89
C ILE A 30 -11.13 20.29 -3.02
N ALA A 31 -10.54 20.68 -4.15
CA ALA A 31 -9.10 20.51 -4.39
C ALA A 31 -8.24 21.32 -3.39
N LYS A 32 -8.61 22.58 -3.10
CA LYS A 32 -7.92 23.41 -2.12
C LYS A 32 -7.95 22.79 -0.73
N TRP A 33 -9.13 22.31 -0.29
CA TRP A 33 -9.29 21.65 1.00
C TRP A 33 -8.40 20.42 1.14
N ALA A 34 -8.46 19.51 0.15
CA ALA A 34 -7.65 18.30 0.15
C ALA A 34 -6.15 18.62 0.14
N PHE A 35 -5.72 19.54 -0.74
CA PHE A 35 -4.34 19.98 -0.83
C PHE A 35 -3.85 20.60 0.49
N THR A 36 -4.64 21.50 1.08
CA THR A 36 -4.27 22.19 2.33
C THR A 36 -4.19 21.21 3.50
N SER A 37 -5.13 20.27 3.62
CA SER A 37 -5.11 19.25 4.67
C SER A 37 -3.87 18.37 4.59
N VAL A 38 -3.52 17.89 3.38
CA VAL A 38 -2.32 17.08 3.17
C VAL A 38 -1.04 17.90 3.36
N ALA A 39 -1.02 19.17 2.91
CA ALA A 39 0.11 20.07 3.08
C ALA A 39 0.40 20.34 4.56
N ILE A 40 -0.62 20.69 5.34
CA ILE A 40 -0.48 20.90 6.79
C ILE A 40 0.11 19.67 7.46
N HIS A 41 -0.44 18.49 7.16
CA HIS A 41 0.10 17.24 7.71
C HIS A 41 1.55 17.00 7.30
N MET A 42 1.89 17.15 6.03
CA MET A 42 3.24 16.94 5.51
C MET A 42 4.26 17.86 6.17
N PHE A 43 3.99 19.18 6.19
CA PHE A 43 4.95 20.14 6.74
C PHE A 43 5.07 20.03 8.26
N SER A 44 3.97 19.81 8.98
CA SER A 44 4.01 19.60 10.43
C SER A 44 4.77 18.32 10.79
N PHE A 45 4.56 17.26 10.03
CA PHE A 45 5.30 16.00 10.23
C PHE A 45 6.81 16.17 9.93
N GLN A 46 7.18 16.85 8.85
CA GLN A 46 8.58 17.08 8.53
C GLN A 46 9.29 17.89 9.62
N ALA A 47 8.63 18.93 10.14
CA ALA A 47 9.16 19.71 11.26
C ALA A 47 9.34 18.83 12.52
N PHE A 48 8.35 17.98 12.82
CA PHE A 48 8.43 17.03 13.92
C PHE A 48 9.56 15.99 13.70
N ALA A 49 9.69 15.43 12.51
CA ALA A 49 10.73 14.44 12.19
C ALA A 49 12.14 15.04 12.34
N ILE A 50 12.36 16.28 11.89
CA ILE A 50 13.63 16.98 12.08
C ILE A 50 13.91 17.17 13.58
N TYR A 51 12.92 17.64 14.34
CA TYR A 51 13.05 17.80 15.79
C TYR A 51 13.36 16.48 16.50
N TRP A 52 12.68 15.38 16.11
CA TRP A 52 12.91 14.04 16.64
C TRP A 52 14.34 13.52 16.36
N ILE A 53 14.85 13.72 15.15
CA ILE A 53 16.24 13.36 14.79
C ILE A 53 17.25 14.12 15.66
N ILE A 54 17.05 15.43 15.86
CA ILE A 54 17.93 16.27 16.69
C ILE A 54 17.94 15.80 18.15
N ARG A 55 16.81 15.25 18.64
CA ARG A 55 16.66 14.73 20.01
C ARG A 55 17.21 13.32 20.24
N GLY A 56 17.83 12.70 19.23
CA GLY A 56 18.46 11.39 19.36
C GLY A 56 17.63 10.22 18.85
N HIS A 57 16.50 10.47 18.19
CA HIS A 57 15.62 9.53 17.47
C HIS A 57 15.20 8.28 18.28
N GLU A 58 14.96 8.41 19.57
CA GLU A 58 14.41 7.38 20.43
C GLU A 58 12.96 7.02 20.01
N ALA A 59 12.58 5.75 20.18
CA ALA A 59 11.21 5.32 19.92
C ALA A 59 10.24 5.97 20.91
N ILE A 60 9.06 6.36 20.40
CA ILE A 60 8.00 6.99 21.19
C ILE A 60 6.79 6.07 21.16
N ASN A 61 6.28 5.69 22.33
CA ASN A 61 5.06 4.90 22.47
C ASN A 61 4.01 5.69 23.24
N LEU A 62 2.76 5.69 22.72
CA LEU A 62 1.65 6.41 23.32
C LEU A 62 0.41 5.52 23.34
N LYS A 63 0.06 4.93 24.50
CA LYS A 63 -1.23 4.31 24.71
C LYS A 63 -2.30 5.40 24.85
N TYR A 64 -3.17 5.51 23.83
CA TYR A 64 -4.05 6.67 23.68
C TYR A 64 -5.40 6.49 24.36
N ILE A 65 -6.26 5.62 23.85
CA ILE A 65 -7.62 5.43 24.35
C ILE A 65 -7.92 3.95 24.53
N VAL A 66 -8.39 3.58 25.71
CA VAL A 66 -8.99 2.27 25.95
C VAL A 66 -10.45 2.31 25.49
N LEU A 67 -10.76 1.55 24.45
CA LEU A 67 -12.11 1.48 23.86
C LEU A 67 -12.99 0.46 24.57
N TYR A 68 -12.38 -0.64 25.01
CA TYR A 68 -13.09 -1.72 25.68
C TYR A 68 -12.17 -2.48 26.61
N ARG A 69 -12.64 -2.86 27.79
CA ARG A 69 -11.86 -3.58 28.81
C ARG A 69 -12.71 -4.65 29.48
N THR A 70 -12.16 -5.86 29.57
CA THR A 70 -12.65 -6.97 30.36
C THR A 70 -11.56 -7.46 31.31
N GLU A 71 -11.84 -8.48 32.14
CA GLU A 71 -10.84 -9.08 33.01
C GLU A 71 -9.64 -9.69 32.25
N HIS A 72 -9.86 -10.17 31.01
CA HIS A 72 -8.85 -10.89 30.23
C HIS A 72 -8.48 -10.21 28.90
N TYR A 73 -9.14 -9.14 28.53
CA TYR A 73 -8.91 -8.48 27.23
C TYR A 73 -9.09 -6.97 27.36
N GLU A 74 -8.12 -6.24 26.81
CA GLU A 74 -8.15 -4.79 26.70
C GLU A 74 -7.96 -4.38 25.23
N PHE A 75 -8.99 -3.74 24.65
CA PHE A 75 -8.91 -3.16 23.32
C PHE A 75 -8.64 -1.67 23.44
N PHE A 76 -7.47 -1.24 22.95
CA PHE A 76 -7.01 0.15 23.05
C PHE A 76 -6.34 0.60 21.77
N LEU A 77 -6.43 1.90 21.50
CA LEU A 77 -5.65 2.55 20.46
C LEU A 77 -4.25 2.86 21.01
N ASP A 78 -3.24 2.40 20.29
CA ASP A 78 -1.84 2.61 20.63
C ASP A 78 -1.09 3.18 19.44
N PHE A 79 -0.26 4.22 19.68
CA PHE A 79 0.55 4.86 18.66
C PHE A 79 2.03 4.69 18.98
N TYR A 80 2.77 4.28 17.96
CA TYR A 80 4.19 4.01 18.05
C TYR A 80 4.94 4.74 16.93
N PHE A 81 6.02 5.40 17.29
CA PHE A 81 6.84 6.15 16.35
C PHE A 81 8.30 5.76 16.49
N ASP A 82 8.89 5.28 15.43
CA ASP A 82 10.28 4.89 15.30
C ASP A 82 10.82 5.18 13.89
N LYS A 83 11.99 4.64 13.55
CA LYS A 83 12.63 4.81 12.23
C LYS A 83 11.75 4.29 11.08
N ILE A 84 11.04 3.19 11.28
CA ILE A 84 10.15 2.60 10.25
C ILE A 84 8.99 3.54 10.00
N THR A 85 8.28 3.94 11.06
CA THR A 85 7.18 4.91 10.98
C THR A 85 7.64 6.22 10.33
N ALA A 86 8.81 6.76 10.75
CA ALA A 86 9.33 8.01 10.21
C ALA A 86 9.52 7.97 8.69
N VAL A 87 10.12 6.90 8.14
CA VAL A 87 10.33 6.76 6.69
C VAL A 87 9.00 6.56 5.96
N TYR A 88 8.10 5.73 6.48
CA TYR A 88 6.80 5.48 5.85
C TYR A 88 5.93 6.74 5.81
N VAL A 89 5.84 7.50 6.91
CA VAL A 89 5.07 8.75 6.95
C VAL A 89 5.70 9.83 6.07
N PHE A 90 7.04 9.93 6.04
CA PHE A 90 7.74 10.86 5.16
C PHE A 90 7.40 10.58 3.68
N VAL A 91 7.59 9.34 3.23
CA VAL A 91 7.27 8.92 1.86
C VAL A 91 5.78 9.10 1.57
N GLY A 92 4.92 8.65 2.49
CA GLY A 92 3.47 8.71 2.33
C GLY A 92 2.92 10.13 2.24
N SER A 93 3.38 11.04 3.10
CA SER A 93 2.93 12.43 3.10
C SER A 93 3.39 13.18 1.85
N LEU A 94 4.64 13.01 1.44
CA LEU A 94 5.19 13.65 0.25
C LEU A 94 4.51 13.16 -1.03
N LEU A 95 4.34 11.84 -1.19
CA LEU A 95 3.68 11.28 -2.36
C LEU A 95 2.19 11.66 -2.42
N THR A 96 1.49 11.64 -1.28
CA THR A 96 0.08 12.06 -1.24
C THR A 96 -0.06 13.54 -1.60
N PHE A 97 0.85 14.39 -1.13
CA PHE A 97 0.88 15.81 -1.49
C PHE A 97 1.05 16.01 -3.01
N MET A 98 2.06 15.35 -3.61
CA MET A 98 2.32 15.45 -5.06
C MET A 98 1.14 14.93 -5.88
N VAL A 99 0.57 13.78 -5.50
CA VAL A 99 -0.57 13.19 -6.21
C VAL A 99 -1.83 14.03 -6.07
N THR A 100 -2.08 14.61 -4.89
CA THR A 100 -3.22 15.52 -4.68
C THR A 100 -3.11 16.76 -5.56
N MET A 101 -1.91 17.33 -5.68
CA MET A 101 -1.63 18.47 -6.57
C MET A 101 -1.86 18.10 -8.05
N TYR A 102 -1.32 16.97 -8.50
CA TYR A 102 -1.49 16.46 -9.87
C TYR A 102 -2.95 16.17 -10.20
N SER A 103 -3.70 15.57 -9.26
CA SER A 103 -5.09 15.15 -9.45
C SER A 103 -6.02 16.31 -9.74
N ARG A 104 -5.73 17.51 -9.25
CA ARG A 104 -6.51 18.73 -9.50
C ARG A 104 -6.65 19.02 -10.99
N ALA A 105 -5.58 18.91 -11.75
CA ALA A 105 -5.60 19.16 -13.19
C ALA A 105 -6.07 17.92 -13.96
N TYR A 106 -5.62 16.74 -13.56
CA TYR A 106 -5.91 15.49 -14.25
C TYR A 106 -7.39 15.11 -14.27
N LEU A 107 -8.13 15.35 -13.14
CA LEU A 107 -9.55 15.01 -13.00
C LEU A 107 -10.49 16.19 -13.22
N HIS A 108 -10.00 17.34 -13.71
CA HIS A 108 -10.84 18.50 -13.96
C HIS A 108 -12.01 18.15 -14.89
N ARG A 109 -13.24 18.47 -14.46
CA ARG A 109 -14.52 18.14 -15.13
C ARG A 109 -14.85 16.64 -15.23
N GLU A 110 -14.13 15.77 -14.49
CA GLU A 110 -14.45 14.35 -14.46
C GLU A 110 -15.63 14.05 -13.52
N ASN A 111 -16.52 13.18 -13.96
CA ASN A 111 -17.62 12.73 -13.13
C ASN A 111 -17.10 12.00 -11.87
N GLY A 112 -17.42 12.53 -10.69
CA GLY A 112 -16.95 11.95 -9.42
C GLY A 112 -15.75 12.66 -8.81
N TYR A 113 -15.39 13.85 -9.27
CA TYR A 113 -14.30 14.67 -8.74
C TYR A 113 -14.29 14.73 -7.20
N LYS A 114 -15.40 15.12 -6.56
CA LYS A 114 -15.53 15.13 -5.09
C LYS A 114 -15.29 13.74 -4.49
N ARG A 115 -15.87 12.69 -5.10
CA ARG A 115 -15.72 11.31 -4.61
C ARG A 115 -14.26 10.88 -4.60
N PHE A 116 -13.50 11.24 -5.64
CA PHE A 116 -12.06 10.94 -5.72
C PHE A 116 -11.30 11.55 -4.53
N PHE A 117 -11.42 12.86 -4.31
CA PHE A 117 -10.70 13.54 -3.23
C PHE A 117 -11.12 13.06 -1.85
N ASN A 118 -12.43 12.82 -1.63
CA ASN A 118 -12.91 12.22 -0.38
C ASN A 118 -12.27 10.86 -0.13
N THR A 119 -12.19 10.01 -1.16
CA THR A 119 -11.62 8.66 -1.01
C THR A 119 -10.10 8.71 -0.83
N VAL A 120 -9.40 9.66 -1.47
CA VAL A 120 -7.97 9.87 -1.25
C VAL A 120 -7.68 10.32 0.18
N LEU A 121 -8.48 11.25 0.74
CA LEU A 121 -8.34 11.67 2.13
C LEU A 121 -8.69 10.55 3.11
N PHE A 122 -9.69 9.72 2.81
CA PHE A 122 -10.04 8.53 3.58
C PHE A 122 -8.90 7.50 3.56
N PHE A 123 -8.31 7.26 2.40
CA PHE A 123 -7.11 6.44 2.28
C PHE A 123 -5.96 7.01 3.12
N TYR A 124 -5.71 8.31 3.02
CA TYR A 124 -4.62 8.96 3.74
C TYR A 124 -4.78 8.86 5.26
N LEU A 125 -6.02 8.95 5.75
CA LEU A 125 -6.34 8.66 7.15
C LEU A 125 -5.99 7.22 7.52
N GLY A 126 -6.46 6.24 6.74
CA GLY A 126 -6.17 4.82 6.99
C GLY A 126 -4.68 4.51 6.93
N TYR A 127 -3.95 5.13 6.00
CA TYR A 127 -2.51 4.98 5.88
C TYR A 127 -1.78 5.47 7.13
N ASN A 128 -2.07 6.68 7.59
CA ASN A 128 -1.45 7.21 8.79
C ASN A 128 -1.83 6.41 10.03
N LEU A 129 -3.08 5.99 10.17
CA LEU A 129 -3.51 5.15 11.28
C LEU A 129 -2.78 3.79 11.31
N ALA A 130 -2.58 3.15 10.15
CA ALA A 130 -1.83 1.90 10.05
C ALA A 130 -0.34 2.08 10.35
N VAL A 131 0.28 3.14 9.85
CA VAL A 131 1.73 3.36 9.99
C VAL A 131 2.11 3.86 11.38
N PHE A 132 1.27 4.67 12.03
CA PHE A 132 1.46 5.09 13.42
C PHE A 132 1.02 4.04 14.45
N SER A 133 0.41 2.92 14.03
CA SER A 133 -0.09 1.93 14.99
C SER A 133 1.01 1.40 15.92
N GLY A 134 0.67 1.27 17.20
CA GLY A 134 1.53 0.69 18.23
C GLY A 134 1.16 -0.76 18.58
N ASN A 135 -0.01 -1.24 18.14
CA ASN A 135 -0.47 -2.61 18.32
C ASN A 135 -1.18 -3.13 17.06
N LEU A 136 -1.46 -4.44 17.04
CA LEU A 136 -2.09 -5.09 15.89
C LEU A 136 -3.54 -4.64 15.68
N GLU A 137 -4.25 -4.31 16.74
CA GLU A 137 -5.64 -3.86 16.71
C GLU A 137 -5.75 -2.48 16.03
N THR A 138 -4.92 -1.52 16.41
CA THR A 138 -4.88 -0.20 15.77
C THR A 138 -4.44 -0.32 14.31
N LEU A 139 -3.44 -1.17 14.03
CA LEU A 139 -2.99 -1.46 12.67
C LEU A 139 -4.15 -2.01 11.83
N PHE A 140 -4.93 -2.94 12.37
CA PHE A 140 -6.04 -3.55 11.64
C PHE A 140 -7.11 -2.53 11.24
N ILE A 141 -7.43 -1.55 12.09
CA ILE A 141 -8.37 -0.47 11.75
C ILE A 141 -7.87 0.31 10.51
N GLY A 142 -6.62 0.74 10.52
CA GLY A 142 -6.02 1.45 9.38
C GLY A 142 -5.95 0.57 8.12
N TRP A 143 -5.62 -0.71 8.29
CA TRP A 143 -5.56 -1.71 7.23
C TRP A 143 -6.89 -1.92 6.51
N GLU A 144 -8.01 -1.95 7.25
CA GLU A 144 -9.36 -2.06 6.70
C GLU A 144 -9.79 -0.80 5.95
N ILE A 145 -9.51 0.39 6.50
CA ILE A 145 -9.77 1.66 5.82
C ILE A 145 -9.04 1.70 4.48
N LEU A 146 -7.79 1.25 4.44
CA LEU A 146 -7.01 1.14 3.20
C LEU A 146 -7.62 0.13 2.21
N GLY A 147 -8.15 -0.99 2.70
CA GLY A 147 -8.84 -1.99 1.87
C GLY A 147 -10.09 -1.43 1.20
N ILE A 148 -10.95 -0.77 1.98
CA ILE A 148 -12.20 -0.18 1.50
C ILE A 148 -11.91 1.00 0.53
N SER A 149 -11.00 1.89 0.88
CA SER A 149 -10.64 3.02 0.02
C SER A 149 -10.04 2.56 -1.31
N SER A 150 -9.24 1.50 -1.28
CA SER A 150 -8.71 0.85 -2.49
C SER A 150 -9.83 0.33 -3.40
N PHE A 151 -10.78 -0.42 -2.84
CA PHE A 151 -11.96 -0.88 -3.58
C PHE A 151 -12.72 0.26 -4.26
N LEU A 152 -12.97 1.37 -3.52
CA LEU A 152 -13.68 2.53 -4.04
C LEU A 152 -12.94 3.24 -5.17
N LEU A 153 -11.61 3.24 -5.18
CA LEU A 153 -10.80 3.89 -6.21
C LEU A 153 -10.56 3.02 -7.45
N ILE A 154 -10.47 1.69 -7.31
CA ILE A 154 -10.45 0.79 -8.46
C ILE A 154 -11.78 0.89 -9.21
N SER A 155 -12.90 0.89 -8.48
CA SER A 155 -14.26 1.03 -9.03
C SER A 155 -14.67 2.47 -9.31
N PHE A 156 -13.72 3.40 -9.47
CA PHE A 156 -14.03 4.82 -9.70
C PHE A 156 -14.97 5.03 -10.90
N TYR A 157 -14.68 4.37 -12.03
CA TYR A 157 -15.52 4.37 -13.23
C TYR A 157 -16.64 3.33 -13.10
N ARG A 158 -17.65 3.65 -12.29
CA ARG A 158 -18.75 2.74 -11.90
C ARG A 158 -19.61 2.26 -13.06
N ASP A 159 -19.70 3.04 -14.13
CA ASP A 159 -20.50 2.75 -15.32
C ASP A 159 -19.84 1.69 -16.23
N ARG A 160 -18.59 1.32 -15.93
CA ARG A 160 -17.82 0.32 -16.68
C ARG A 160 -17.78 -0.99 -15.92
N TYR A 161 -18.08 -2.08 -16.61
CA TYR A 161 -18.08 -3.44 -16.03
C TYR A 161 -16.71 -3.86 -15.48
N LEU A 162 -15.65 -3.62 -16.24
CA LEU A 162 -14.32 -4.13 -15.93
C LEU A 162 -13.71 -3.55 -14.64
N PRO A 163 -13.73 -2.23 -14.41
CA PRO A 163 -13.27 -1.66 -13.13
C PRO A 163 -14.01 -2.21 -11.92
N VAL A 164 -15.33 -2.34 -12.00
CA VAL A 164 -16.15 -2.87 -10.89
C VAL A 164 -15.82 -4.34 -10.62
N LYS A 165 -15.76 -5.18 -11.66
CA LYS A 165 -15.36 -6.59 -11.54
C LYS A 165 -13.98 -6.75 -10.93
N ASN A 166 -13.02 -5.97 -11.39
CA ASN A 166 -11.65 -6.02 -10.87
C ASN A 166 -11.56 -5.50 -9.42
N ALA A 167 -12.34 -4.49 -9.05
CA ALA A 167 -12.42 -4.00 -7.67
C ALA A 167 -12.92 -5.10 -6.71
N VAL A 168 -13.99 -5.82 -7.08
CA VAL A 168 -14.52 -6.95 -6.29
C VAL A 168 -13.46 -8.05 -6.15
N LYS A 169 -12.76 -8.39 -7.24
CA LYS A 169 -11.70 -9.40 -7.19
C LYS A 169 -10.56 -9.00 -6.25
N VAL A 170 -10.09 -7.76 -6.33
CA VAL A 170 -9.03 -7.24 -5.44
C VAL A 170 -9.49 -7.25 -4.00
N PHE A 171 -10.72 -6.80 -3.73
CA PHE A 171 -11.29 -6.80 -2.39
C PHE A 171 -11.40 -8.22 -1.81
N SER A 172 -11.78 -9.23 -2.62
CA SER A 172 -11.82 -10.63 -2.18
C SER A 172 -10.44 -11.16 -1.79
N ILE A 173 -9.37 -10.77 -2.51
CA ILE A 173 -8.00 -11.16 -2.16
C ILE A 173 -7.56 -10.46 -0.87
N TYR A 174 -7.96 -9.21 -0.66
CA TYR A 174 -7.69 -8.50 0.61
C TYR A 174 -8.33 -9.19 1.81
N ARG A 175 -9.54 -9.78 1.65
CA ARG A 175 -10.15 -10.59 2.72
C ARG A 175 -9.27 -11.76 3.17
N VAL A 176 -8.49 -12.36 2.26
CA VAL A 176 -7.52 -13.41 2.64
C VAL A 176 -6.41 -12.82 3.51
N ALA A 177 -5.92 -11.61 3.16
CA ALA A 177 -4.93 -10.91 3.99
C ALA A 177 -5.47 -10.61 5.41
N ASP A 178 -6.73 -10.18 5.48
CA ASP A 178 -7.38 -9.82 6.74
C ASP A 178 -7.57 -11.03 7.66
N VAL A 179 -7.94 -12.18 7.09
CA VAL A 179 -8.02 -13.45 7.85
C VAL A 179 -6.67 -13.80 8.45
N GLY A 180 -5.57 -13.67 7.69
CA GLY A 180 -4.22 -13.90 8.22
C GLY A 180 -3.89 -12.96 9.40
N LEU A 181 -4.20 -11.66 9.27
CA LEU A 181 -3.92 -10.69 10.33
C LEU A 181 -4.75 -10.92 11.59
N ILE A 182 -6.06 -11.25 11.43
CA ILE A 182 -6.95 -11.59 12.55
C ILE A 182 -6.46 -12.85 13.28
N LEU A 183 -6.06 -13.88 12.53
CA LEU A 183 -5.54 -15.12 13.12
C LEU A 183 -4.20 -14.89 13.84
N ALA A 184 -3.32 -14.07 13.28
CA ALA A 184 -2.08 -13.68 13.94
C ALA A 184 -2.36 -12.92 15.25
N MET A 185 -3.28 -11.96 15.22
CA MET A 185 -3.69 -11.16 16.37
C MET A 185 -4.32 -12.04 17.46
N TRP A 186 -5.27 -12.89 17.09
CA TRP A 186 -5.94 -13.81 18.02
C TRP A 186 -4.97 -14.78 18.67
N MET A 187 -4.07 -15.39 17.89
CA MET A 187 -3.10 -16.34 18.42
C MET A 187 -2.01 -15.65 19.26
N SER A 188 -1.62 -14.42 18.90
CA SER A 188 -0.71 -13.61 19.71
C SER A 188 -1.33 -13.29 21.08
N HIS A 189 -2.61 -12.90 21.10
CA HIS A 189 -3.32 -12.68 22.36
C HIS A 189 -3.40 -13.96 23.21
N HIS A 190 -3.63 -15.11 22.58
CA HIS A 190 -3.64 -16.40 23.28
C HIS A 190 -2.26 -16.76 23.87
N LEU A 191 -1.17 -16.40 23.17
CA LEU A 191 0.21 -16.69 23.62
C LEU A 191 0.62 -15.83 24.82
N TRP A 192 0.28 -14.52 24.79
CA TRP A 192 0.72 -13.57 25.85
C TRP A 192 -0.37 -13.23 26.86
N GLN A 193 -1.61 -13.66 26.65
CA GLN A 193 -2.79 -13.32 27.48
C GLN A 193 -3.03 -11.81 27.59
N GLU A 194 -2.50 -11.04 26.63
CA GLU A 194 -2.67 -9.59 26.53
C GLU A 194 -2.53 -9.13 25.06
N SER A 195 -2.99 -7.92 24.75
CA SER A 195 -2.75 -7.31 23.45
C SER A 195 -1.30 -6.89 23.34
N ILE A 196 -0.55 -7.51 22.41
CA ILE A 196 0.88 -7.27 22.25
C ILE A 196 1.12 -5.92 21.53
N THR A 197 1.98 -5.08 22.10
CA THR A 197 2.41 -3.82 21.46
C THR A 197 3.71 -4.03 20.71
N PHE A 198 3.96 -3.21 19.69
CA PHE A 198 5.22 -3.26 18.93
C PHE A 198 6.43 -2.85 19.77
N ASP A 199 6.22 -2.04 20.80
CA ASP A 199 7.23 -1.72 21.80
C ASP A 199 7.64 -2.99 22.58
N LYS A 200 6.68 -3.79 23.05
CA LYS A 200 6.95 -5.06 23.71
C LYS A 200 7.61 -6.07 22.76
N LEU A 201 7.27 -6.07 21.46
CA LEU A 201 7.91 -6.92 20.47
C LEU A 201 9.40 -6.58 20.24
N SER A 202 9.86 -5.40 20.59
CA SER A 202 11.28 -5.06 20.54
C SER A 202 12.08 -5.58 21.73
N ASN A 203 11.42 -6.13 22.77
CA ASN A 203 12.08 -6.72 23.92
C ASN A 203 12.42 -8.20 23.66
N TYR A 204 13.71 -8.47 23.42
CA TYR A 204 14.23 -9.79 23.10
C TYR A 204 13.89 -10.86 24.15
N ASP A 205 14.10 -10.55 25.42
CA ASP A 205 13.96 -11.56 26.51
C ASP A 205 12.52 -12.02 26.67
N LEU A 206 11.58 -11.08 26.50
CA LEU A 206 10.15 -11.37 26.59
C LEU A 206 9.71 -12.30 25.44
N ILE A 207 10.14 -12.02 24.22
CA ILE A 207 9.76 -12.80 23.05
C ILE A 207 10.43 -14.17 23.05
N HIS A 208 11.73 -14.22 23.30
CA HIS A 208 12.51 -15.45 23.21
C HIS A 208 12.08 -16.47 24.26
N GLY A 209 11.78 -16.03 25.48
CA GLY A 209 11.29 -16.91 26.55
C GLY A 209 9.93 -17.57 26.23
N HIS A 210 9.02 -16.84 25.58
CA HIS A 210 7.72 -17.39 25.17
C HIS A 210 7.84 -18.28 23.92
N LEU A 211 8.62 -17.90 22.94
CA LEU A 211 8.78 -18.66 21.70
C LEU A 211 9.53 -19.97 21.88
N GLN A 212 10.49 -20.05 22.80
CA GLN A 212 11.16 -21.32 23.12
C GLN A 212 10.19 -22.34 23.71
N LYS A 213 9.25 -21.90 24.55
CA LYS A 213 8.24 -22.78 25.16
C LYS A 213 7.12 -23.19 24.19
N HIS A 214 6.79 -22.32 23.24
CA HIS A 214 5.63 -22.45 22.32
C HIS A 214 6.02 -22.26 20.85
N SER A 215 7.07 -22.95 20.37
CA SER A 215 7.66 -22.75 19.04
C SER A 215 6.66 -22.90 17.88
N TRP A 216 5.71 -23.83 17.98
CA TRP A 216 4.67 -24.03 16.95
C TRP A 216 3.71 -22.85 16.85
N VAL A 217 3.31 -22.28 17.98
CA VAL A 217 2.44 -21.08 18.00
C VAL A 217 3.17 -19.92 17.37
N GLY A 218 4.46 -19.75 17.69
CA GLY A 218 5.29 -18.71 17.09
C GLY A 218 5.39 -18.84 15.57
N VAL A 219 5.64 -20.04 15.06
CA VAL A 219 5.69 -20.30 13.61
C VAL A 219 4.32 -20.03 12.96
N PHE A 220 3.22 -20.44 13.58
CA PHE A 220 1.87 -20.18 13.08
C PHE A 220 1.62 -18.67 12.94
N ILE A 221 1.90 -17.88 13.99
CA ILE A 221 1.72 -16.42 13.97
C ILE A 221 2.56 -15.79 12.84
N SER A 222 3.82 -16.20 12.72
CA SER A 222 4.71 -15.70 11.66
C SER A 222 4.19 -16.03 10.25
N LEU A 223 3.64 -17.22 10.04
CA LEU A 223 3.03 -17.61 8.76
C LEU A 223 1.77 -16.82 8.48
N MET A 224 0.99 -16.46 9.49
CA MET A 224 -0.20 -15.64 9.33
C MET A 224 0.17 -14.18 8.98
N PHE A 225 1.23 -13.62 9.56
CA PHE A 225 1.79 -12.34 9.12
C PHE A 225 2.29 -12.41 7.67
N LEU A 226 2.98 -13.49 7.30
CA LEU A 226 3.45 -13.70 5.94
C LEU A 226 2.29 -13.81 4.94
N LEU A 227 1.22 -14.52 5.29
CA LEU A 227 0.01 -14.63 4.47
C LEU A 227 -0.60 -13.24 4.23
N SER A 228 -0.79 -12.45 5.29
CA SER A 228 -1.33 -11.09 5.20
C SER A 228 -0.45 -10.18 4.36
N ALA A 229 0.85 -10.21 4.62
CA ALA A 229 1.84 -9.41 3.90
C ALA A 229 1.90 -9.78 2.42
N SER A 230 1.90 -11.07 2.09
CA SER A 230 1.98 -11.55 0.70
C SER A 230 0.74 -11.18 -0.10
N ALA A 231 -0.45 -11.32 0.48
CA ALA A 231 -1.69 -10.94 -0.18
C ALA A 231 -1.77 -9.41 -0.41
N LYS A 232 -1.41 -8.59 0.59
CA LYS A 232 -1.44 -7.13 0.47
C LYS A 232 -0.35 -6.59 -0.46
N SER A 233 0.84 -7.19 -0.46
CA SER A 233 1.98 -6.79 -1.30
C SER A 233 2.03 -7.52 -2.65
N ALA A 234 0.96 -8.17 -3.05
CA ALA A 234 0.87 -8.88 -4.34
C ALA A 234 2.01 -9.87 -4.59
N GLN A 235 2.53 -10.52 -3.52
CA GLN A 235 3.52 -11.58 -3.68
C GLN A 235 2.84 -12.88 -4.14
N LEU A 236 3.58 -13.80 -4.73
CA LEU A 236 3.02 -15.09 -5.12
C LEU A 236 2.48 -15.84 -3.89
N PRO A 237 1.31 -16.49 -4.03
CA PRO A 237 0.50 -16.69 -5.26
C PRO A 237 -0.48 -15.54 -5.59
N PHE A 238 -0.48 -14.45 -4.85
CA PHE A 238 -1.48 -13.38 -4.94
C PHE A 238 -1.15 -12.27 -5.96
N SER A 239 -0.09 -12.39 -6.77
CA SER A 239 0.43 -11.33 -7.66
C SER A 239 -0.58 -10.80 -8.70
N SER A 240 -1.60 -11.56 -9.04
CA SER A 240 -2.51 -11.28 -10.15
C SER A 240 -3.47 -10.11 -9.93
N TRP A 241 -3.64 -9.62 -8.72
CA TRP A 241 -4.58 -8.54 -8.42
C TRP A 241 -4.03 -7.14 -8.73
N LEU A 242 -2.71 -6.92 -8.55
CA LEU A 242 -2.13 -5.58 -8.67
C LEU A 242 -2.28 -4.97 -10.06
N PRO A 243 -1.98 -5.68 -11.18
CA PRO A 243 -2.22 -5.13 -12.51
C PRO A 243 -3.71 -4.85 -12.79
N ARG A 244 -4.62 -5.66 -12.23
CA ARG A 244 -6.06 -5.45 -12.37
C ARG A 244 -6.59 -4.27 -11.57
N ALA A 245 -5.88 -3.87 -10.52
CA ALA A 245 -6.18 -2.68 -9.75
C ALA A 245 -5.88 -1.38 -10.52
N MET A 246 -5.16 -1.44 -11.65
CA MET A 246 -4.80 -0.28 -12.47
C MET A 246 -5.95 0.31 -13.31
N GLU A 247 -7.17 -0.19 -13.15
CA GLU A 247 -8.38 0.30 -13.85
C GLU A 247 -8.84 1.70 -13.38
N GLY A 248 -8.46 2.10 -12.18
CA GLY A 248 -8.77 3.41 -11.65
C GLY A 248 -8.03 4.56 -12.35
N PRO A 249 -8.36 5.82 -12.01
CA PRO A 249 -7.62 6.98 -12.50
C PRO A 249 -6.12 6.87 -12.21
N THR A 250 -5.28 7.40 -13.10
CA THR A 250 -3.83 7.29 -12.95
C THR A 250 -3.29 7.81 -11.60
N PRO A 251 -3.79 8.92 -11.04
CA PRO A 251 -3.36 9.37 -9.72
C PRO A 251 -3.66 8.35 -8.61
N SER A 252 -4.83 7.64 -8.67
CA SER A 252 -5.11 6.59 -7.70
C SER A 252 -4.16 5.40 -7.86
N SER A 253 -3.86 5.01 -9.11
CA SER A 253 -2.88 3.95 -9.36
C SER A 253 -1.51 4.29 -8.78
N ALA A 254 -1.08 5.55 -8.89
CA ALA A 254 0.21 6.01 -8.39
C ALA A 254 0.34 5.93 -6.87
N ILE A 255 -0.62 6.46 -6.13
CA ILE A 255 -0.56 6.53 -4.66
C ILE A 255 -0.82 5.19 -3.99
N PHE A 256 -1.80 4.41 -4.50
CA PHE A 256 -2.23 3.17 -3.87
C PHE A 256 -1.35 1.99 -4.28
N TYR A 257 -1.31 1.71 -5.57
CA TYR A 257 -0.77 0.45 -6.09
C TYR A 257 0.67 0.55 -6.54
N GLY A 258 1.10 1.76 -6.89
CA GLY A 258 2.51 2.02 -7.20
C GLY A 258 3.37 2.11 -5.95
N SER A 259 2.85 2.67 -4.85
CA SER A 259 3.70 3.09 -3.74
C SER A 259 3.21 2.68 -2.34
N LEU A 260 2.07 3.18 -1.85
CA LEU A 260 1.75 3.11 -0.43
C LEU A 260 1.05 1.82 -0.01
N ALA A 261 -0.13 1.53 -0.58
CA ALA A 261 -0.94 0.40 -0.13
C ALA A 261 -0.26 -0.95 -0.37
N VAL A 262 0.43 -1.12 -1.50
CA VAL A 262 1.12 -2.36 -1.84
C VAL A 262 2.33 -2.62 -0.92
N ASN A 263 2.96 -1.57 -0.39
CA ASN A 263 4.09 -1.71 0.53
C ASN A 263 3.66 -1.85 2.01
N LEU A 264 2.37 -1.91 2.30
CA LEU A 264 1.91 -2.14 3.67
C LEU A 264 2.23 -3.56 4.16
N GLY A 265 2.30 -4.54 3.25
CA GLY A 265 2.79 -5.87 3.60
C GLY A 265 4.29 -5.88 3.94
N VAL A 266 5.10 -5.05 3.28
CA VAL A 266 6.51 -4.79 3.66
C VAL A 266 6.54 -4.19 5.07
N PHE A 267 5.70 -3.19 5.34
CA PHE A 267 5.60 -2.54 6.65
C PHE A 267 5.34 -3.55 7.77
N ILE A 268 4.33 -4.40 7.63
CA ILE A 268 4.00 -5.37 8.68
C ILE A 268 5.12 -6.39 8.88
N MET A 269 5.78 -6.85 7.81
CA MET A 269 6.92 -7.77 7.93
C MET A 269 8.10 -7.12 8.66
N MET A 270 8.38 -5.85 8.41
CA MET A 270 9.42 -5.10 9.13
C MET A 270 9.03 -4.87 10.59
N ARG A 271 7.76 -4.52 10.83
CA ARG A 271 7.23 -4.23 12.17
C ARG A 271 7.22 -5.47 13.06
N THR A 272 6.97 -6.63 12.49
CA THR A 272 6.94 -7.92 13.20
C THR A 272 8.28 -8.67 13.12
N TYR A 273 9.34 -8.08 12.54
CA TYR A 273 10.65 -8.72 12.39
C TYR A 273 11.20 -9.31 13.69
N PRO A 274 11.18 -8.61 14.84
CA PRO A 274 11.69 -9.16 16.08
C PRO A 274 11.01 -10.47 16.53
N PHE A 275 9.77 -10.69 16.10
CA PHE A 275 9.01 -11.88 16.43
C PHE A 275 9.49 -13.13 15.68
N TRP A 276 9.94 -13.00 14.42
CA TRP A 276 10.30 -14.14 13.57
C TRP A 276 11.77 -14.18 13.16
N GLU A 277 12.60 -13.24 13.60
CA GLU A 277 14.01 -13.15 13.20
C GLU A 277 14.83 -14.41 13.56
N TYR A 278 14.49 -15.09 14.67
CA TYR A 278 15.14 -16.34 15.09
C TYR A 278 14.51 -17.61 14.50
N GLN A 279 13.43 -17.47 13.74
CA GLN A 279 12.73 -18.59 13.09
C GLN A 279 13.32 -18.84 11.70
N LEU A 280 14.42 -19.60 11.60
CA LEU A 280 15.13 -19.83 10.34
C LEU A 280 14.22 -20.36 9.22
N SER A 281 13.28 -21.27 9.52
CA SER A 281 12.33 -21.82 8.55
C SER A 281 11.44 -20.77 7.94
N VAL A 282 10.94 -19.82 8.76
CA VAL A 282 10.10 -18.69 8.32
C VAL A 282 10.91 -17.73 7.47
N ARG A 283 12.14 -17.39 7.89
CA ARG A 283 13.05 -16.52 7.11
C ARG A 283 13.35 -17.10 5.73
N ILE A 284 13.66 -18.39 5.65
CA ILE A 284 13.89 -19.06 4.36
C ILE A 284 12.63 -19.01 3.49
N LEU A 285 11.46 -19.25 4.06
CA LEU A 285 10.19 -19.20 3.31
C LEU A 285 9.91 -17.80 2.76
N ILE A 286 10.11 -16.74 3.57
CA ILE A 286 9.96 -15.33 3.13
C ILE A 286 10.92 -15.04 1.98
N GLY A 287 12.21 -15.42 2.12
CA GLY A 287 13.23 -15.22 1.10
C GLY A 287 12.92 -15.95 -0.21
N LEU A 288 12.49 -17.21 -0.14
CA LEU A 288 12.10 -18.01 -1.30
C LEU A 288 10.86 -17.43 -2.00
N MET A 289 9.86 -17.00 -1.24
CA MET A 289 8.67 -16.34 -1.79
C MET A 289 9.04 -15.03 -2.49
N GLY A 290 9.89 -14.22 -1.89
CA GLY A 290 10.41 -12.99 -2.49
C GLY A 290 11.18 -13.26 -3.78
N LEU A 291 12.07 -14.25 -3.79
CA LEU A 291 12.88 -14.63 -4.95
C LEU A 291 12.01 -15.13 -6.11
N THR A 292 11.12 -16.07 -5.84
CA THR A 292 10.22 -16.62 -6.87
C THR A 292 9.33 -15.52 -7.45
N THR A 293 8.81 -14.62 -6.60
CA THR A 293 8.02 -13.47 -7.04
C THR A 293 8.84 -12.52 -7.91
N ALA A 294 10.06 -12.18 -7.49
CA ALA A 294 10.93 -11.26 -8.24
C ALA A 294 11.23 -11.80 -9.66
N ILE A 295 11.58 -13.09 -9.78
CA ILE A 295 11.88 -13.72 -11.07
C ILE A 295 10.65 -13.77 -11.97
N ILE A 296 9.52 -14.31 -11.47
CA ILE A 296 8.31 -14.50 -12.25
C ILE A 296 7.71 -13.16 -12.66
N ALA A 297 7.59 -12.20 -11.73
CA ALA A 297 7.03 -10.88 -12.02
C ALA A 297 7.91 -10.10 -13.01
N THR A 298 9.23 -10.22 -12.96
CA THR A 298 10.14 -9.60 -13.96
C THR A 298 9.90 -10.19 -15.35
N GLY A 299 9.74 -11.52 -15.46
CA GLY A 299 9.41 -12.18 -16.73
C GLY A 299 8.07 -11.70 -17.30
N ILE A 300 7.04 -11.62 -16.46
CA ILE A 300 5.70 -11.17 -16.87
C ILE A 300 5.72 -9.68 -17.27
N ALA A 301 6.48 -8.82 -16.56
CA ALA A 301 6.57 -7.40 -16.87
C ALA A 301 7.05 -7.13 -18.30
N ARG A 302 7.95 -7.97 -18.83
CA ARG A 302 8.52 -7.82 -20.18
C ARG A 302 7.53 -8.07 -21.32
N VAL A 303 6.47 -8.84 -21.07
CA VAL A 303 5.49 -9.23 -22.09
C VAL A 303 4.15 -8.49 -21.96
N GLN A 304 4.06 -7.51 -21.07
CA GLN A 304 2.82 -6.72 -20.88
C GLN A 304 2.64 -5.70 -22.02
N SER A 305 1.45 -5.65 -22.59
CA SER A 305 1.05 -4.67 -23.60
C SER A 305 0.69 -3.30 -23.00
N SER A 306 0.25 -3.26 -21.74
CA SER A 306 -0.14 -2.03 -21.05
C SER A 306 1.00 -1.48 -20.20
N VAL A 307 1.34 -0.19 -20.38
CA VAL A 307 2.36 0.50 -19.57
C VAL A 307 2.06 0.41 -18.09
N LYS A 308 0.81 0.61 -17.66
CA LYS A 308 0.42 0.49 -16.25
C LYS A 308 0.63 -0.93 -15.71
N SER A 309 0.28 -1.97 -16.48
CA SER A 309 0.49 -3.36 -16.08
C SER A 309 1.97 -3.71 -16.00
N GLN A 310 2.79 -3.20 -16.92
CA GLN A 310 4.23 -3.36 -16.90
C GLN A 310 4.85 -2.75 -15.63
N ILE A 311 4.45 -1.52 -15.28
CA ILE A 311 4.90 -0.84 -14.05
C ILE A 311 4.44 -1.64 -12.81
N ALA A 312 3.20 -2.17 -12.81
CA ALA A 312 2.68 -2.97 -11.71
C ALA A 312 3.52 -4.23 -11.46
N TYR A 313 3.78 -5.04 -12.49
CA TYR A 313 4.61 -6.23 -12.34
C TYR A 313 6.07 -5.89 -11.98
N SER A 314 6.60 -4.80 -12.51
CA SER A 314 7.91 -4.32 -12.11
C SER A 314 7.95 -3.90 -10.63
N SER A 315 6.86 -3.33 -10.09
CA SER A 315 6.73 -3.03 -8.66
C SER A 315 6.68 -4.31 -7.83
N ILE A 316 5.88 -5.32 -8.24
CA ILE A 316 5.82 -6.63 -7.57
C ILE A 316 7.20 -7.27 -7.48
N ALA A 317 7.98 -7.22 -8.55
CA ALA A 317 9.34 -7.76 -8.58
C ALA A 317 10.26 -7.07 -7.56
N GLN A 318 10.22 -5.75 -7.48
CA GLN A 318 11.02 -4.99 -6.51
C GLN A 318 10.59 -5.27 -5.06
N ILE A 319 9.29 -5.38 -4.81
CA ILE A 319 8.78 -5.78 -3.48
C ILE A 319 9.27 -7.20 -3.12
N GLY A 320 9.33 -8.13 -4.09
CA GLY A 320 9.93 -9.44 -3.88
C GLY A 320 11.39 -9.36 -3.42
N LEU A 321 12.20 -8.45 -4.00
CA LEU A 321 13.57 -8.19 -3.53
C LEU A 321 13.59 -7.62 -2.11
N ILE A 322 12.68 -6.70 -1.77
CA ILE A 322 12.56 -6.16 -0.41
C ILE A 322 12.24 -7.28 0.60
N PHE A 323 11.40 -8.27 0.24
CA PHE A 323 11.13 -9.43 1.10
C PHE A 323 12.40 -10.26 1.35
N ILE A 324 13.28 -10.41 0.34
CA ILE A 324 14.60 -11.06 0.52
C ILE A 324 15.48 -10.25 1.49
N GLU A 325 15.53 -8.94 1.32
CA GLU A 325 16.32 -8.03 2.17
C GLU A 325 15.87 -8.11 3.63
N ILE A 326 14.55 -8.13 3.88
CA ILE A 326 14.00 -8.28 5.23
C ILE A 326 14.34 -9.67 5.79
N ALA A 327 14.18 -10.74 5.01
CA ALA A 327 14.52 -12.10 5.43
C ALA A 327 16.00 -12.24 5.76
N ALA A 328 16.89 -11.53 5.07
CA ALA A 328 18.31 -11.46 5.36
C ALA A 328 18.65 -10.65 6.63
N GLY A 329 17.69 -9.86 7.15
CA GLY A 329 17.91 -8.97 8.29
C GLY A 329 18.44 -7.58 7.91
N TRP A 330 18.37 -7.21 6.62
CA TRP A 330 18.87 -5.94 6.11
C TRP A 330 17.79 -4.84 6.16
N GLY A 331 17.21 -4.61 7.34
CA GLY A 331 16.07 -3.71 7.52
C GLY A 331 16.30 -2.29 7.01
N THR A 332 17.49 -1.71 7.21
CA THR A 332 17.81 -0.37 6.69
C THR A 332 17.86 -0.32 5.17
N ILE A 333 18.42 -1.36 4.53
CA ILE A 333 18.45 -1.46 3.06
C ILE A 333 17.02 -1.58 2.53
N ALA A 334 16.21 -2.43 3.15
CA ALA A 334 14.79 -2.60 2.80
C ALA A 334 13.99 -1.29 2.91
N LEU A 335 14.26 -0.44 3.92
CA LEU A 335 13.63 0.89 4.04
C LEU A 335 14.05 1.84 2.91
N ILE A 336 15.35 1.87 2.58
CA ILE A 336 15.86 2.70 1.46
C ILE A 336 15.28 2.20 0.14
N HIS A 337 15.25 0.89 -0.06
CA HIS A 337 14.68 0.28 -1.27
C HIS A 337 13.18 0.56 -1.39
N PHE A 338 12.42 0.43 -0.30
CA PHE A 338 11.01 0.82 -0.25
C PHE A 338 10.81 2.27 -0.70
N ALA A 339 11.54 3.23 -0.09
CA ALA A 339 11.42 4.64 -0.43
C ALA A 339 11.75 4.90 -1.91
N GLY A 340 12.87 4.38 -2.41
CA GLY A 340 13.28 4.51 -3.81
C GLY A 340 12.27 3.91 -4.79
N ASN A 341 11.75 2.71 -4.49
CA ASN A 341 10.72 2.07 -5.31
C ASN A 341 9.41 2.88 -5.31
N ALA A 342 8.96 3.36 -4.14
CA ALA A 342 7.74 4.15 -4.01
C ALA A 342 7.80 5.44 -4.85
N PHE A 343 8.90 6.20 -4.77
CA PHE A 343 9.11 7.40 -5.58
C PHE A 343 9.16 7.07 -7.07
N LEU A 344 9.95 6.07 -7.47
CA LEU A 344 10.10 5.70 -8.87
C LEU A 344 8.78 5.26 -9.49
N ARG A 345 7.99 4.41 -8.82
CA ARG A 345 6.72 3.92 -9.36
C ARG A 345 5.67 5.00 -9.43
N THR A 346 5.60 5.88 -8.41
CA THR A 346 4.71 7.05 -8.47
C THR A 346 5.05 7.93 -9.66
N TYR A 347 6.32 8.26 -9.87
CA TYR A 347 6.77 9.04 -11.01
C TYR A 347 6.38 8.38 -12.34
N GLN A 348 6.73 7.09 -12.53
CA GLN A 348 6.42 6.36 -13.77
C GLN A 348 4.92 6.34 -14.07
N LEU A 349 4.07 6.14 -13.04
CA LEU A 349 2.63 6.12 -13.22
C LEU A 349 2.07 7.50 -13.55
N LEU A 350 2.53 8.57 -12.90
CA LEU A 350 2.07 9.93 -13.19
C LEU A 350 2.46 10.41 -14.60
N VAL A 351 3.61 9.97 -15.10
CA VAL A 351 4.09 10.32 -16.46
C VAL A 351 3.46 9.40 -17.54
N SER A 352 2.97 8.21 -17.17
CA SER A 352 2.47 7.21 -18.14
C SER A 352 1.41 7.72 -19.13
N PRO A 353 0.45 8.61 -18.79
CA PRO A 353 -0.50 9.14 -19.76
C PRO A 353 0.15 9.97 -20.88
N SER A 354 1.16 10.76 -20.55
CA SER A 354 1.88 11.58 -21.54
C SER A 354 2.73 10.73 -22.47
N VAL A 355 3.35 9.66 -21.97
CA VAL A 355 4.11 8.70 -22.78
C VAL A 355 3.20 8.01 -23.81
N VAL A 356 2.02 7.55 -23.39
CA VAL A 356 1.05 6.94 -24.30
C VAL A 356 0.59 7.93 -25.38
N SER A 357 0.32 9.18 -25.01
CA SER A 357 -0.06 10.23 -25.95
C SER A 357 1.04 10.53 -26.96
N TYR A 358 2.30 10.54 -26.53
CA TYR A 358 3.45 10.72 -27.39
C TYR A 358 3.59 9.57 -28.39
N LEU A 359 3.53 8.32 -27.94
CA LEU A 359 3.62 7.14 -28.80
C LEU A 359 2.49 7.06 -29.82
N ILE A 360 1.26 7.41 -29.43
CA ILE A 360 0.12 7.49 -30.36
C ILE A 360 0.38 8.56 -31.41
N ARG A 361 0.88 9.74 -31.03
CA ARG A 361 1.21 10.82 -31.98
C ARG A 361 2.31 10.39 -32.96
N GLU A 362 3.37 9.73 -32.46
CA GLU A 362 4.47 9.22 -33.30
C GLU A 362 3.95 8.18 -34.32
N GLN A 363 3.08 7.24 -33.88
CA GLN A 363 2.44 6.30 -34.80
C GLN A 363 1.59 6.97 -35.88
N PHE A 364 0.95 8.12 -35.60
CA PHE A 364 0.21 8.89 -36.61
C PHE A 364 1.13 9.67 -37.55
N TYR A 365 2.30 10.10 -37.09
CA TYR A 365 3.29 10.77 -37.92
C TYR A 365 4.01 9.81 -38.85
N ASP A 366 4.33 8.61 -38.39
CA ASP A 366 5.01 7.56 -39.14
C ASP A 366 4.04 6.62 -39.87
N PHE A 367 2.75 7.02 -40.00
CA PHE A 367 1.75 6.24 -40.71
C PHE A 367 2.07 6.23 -42.20
N VAL A 368 2.83 5.23 -42.62
CA VAL A 368 2.93 4.84 -44.04
C VAL A 368 1.73 3.97 -44.35
N PRO A 369 0.81 4.41 -45.29
CA PRO A 369 -0.30 3.57 -45.70
C PRO A 369 0.24 2.21 -46.15
N ARG A 370 -0.18 1.11 -45.55
CA ARG A 370 0.20 -0.20 -46.04
C ARG A 370 -0.22 -0.30 -47.50
N LEU A 371 0.73 -0.44 -48.37
CA LEU A 371 0.47 -0.93 -49.72
C LEU A 371 -0.27 -2.25 -49.57
N ARG A 372 -1.39 -2.40 -50.27
CA ARG A 372 -2.24 -3.62 -50.24
C ARG A 372 -1.37 -4.87 -50.15
N SER A 373 -1.46 -5.61 -49.07
CA SER A 373 -0.76 -6.91 -48.97
C SER A 373 -1.45 -7.90 -49.87
N ILE A 374 -0.71 -8.91 -50.30
CA ILE A 374 -1.26 -10.02 -51.08
C ILE A 374 -2.49 -10.66 -50.34
N GLU A 375 -2.49 -10.60 -49.00
CA GLU A 375 -3.55 -11.05 -48.12
C GLU A 375 -4.86 -10.28 -48.29
N ASP A 376 -4.79 -8.98 -48.66
CA ASP A 376 -5.99 -8.15 -48.94
C ASP A 376 -6.75 -8.59 -50.19
N SER A 377 -6.11 -9.42 -51.02
CA SER A 377 -6.71 -10.01 -52.25
C SER A 377 -7.53 -11.27 -51.97
N PHE A 378 -7.44 -11.83 -50.78
CA PHE A 378 -8.22 -13.02 -50.40
C PHE A 378 -9.64 -12.67 -49.91
N PRO A 379 -10.62 -13.56 -50.15
CA PRO A 379 -11.96 -13.41 -49.60
C PRO A 379 -11.93 -13.30 -48.07
N LYS A 380 -12.76 -12.41 -47.51
CA LYS A 380 -12.77 -12.10 -46.05
C LYS A 380 -12.80 -13.34 -45.13
N LYS A 381 -13.48 -14.42 -45.56
CA LYS A 381 -13.50 -15.69 -44.84
C LYS A 381 -12.12 -16.36 -44.73
N MET A 382 -11.29 -16.20 -45.74
CA MET A 382 -9.95 -16.78 -45.80
C MET A 382 -8.96 -15.94 -44.97
N GLN A 383 -9.13 -14.63 -44.95
CA GLN A 383 -8.36 -13.74 -44.09
C GLN A 383 -8.57 -14.08 -42.61
N TYR A 384 -9.81 -14.32 -42.17
CA TYR A 384 -10.11 -14.75 -40.80
C TYR A 384 -9.48 -16.08 -40.39
N THR A 385 -9.35 -17.04 -41.34
CA THR A 385 -8.76 -18.34 -41.06
C THR A 385 -7.25 -18.34 -40.94
N LEU A 386 -6.59 -17.32 -41.50
CA LEU A 386 -5.12 -17.13 -41.42
C LEU A 386 -4.68 -16.41 -40.14
N TYR A 387 -5.59 -15.74 -39.41
CA TYR A 387 -5.33 -15.02 -38.18
C TYR A 387 -5.79 -15.77 -36.90
N VAL A 388 -6.31 -16.97 -36.99
CA VAL A 388 -6.62 -17.87 -35.89
C VAL A 388 -5.55 -18.95 -35.77
#